data_036ffff513b5ee10c7ddf24b12c67d48
#
_entry.id   036ffff513b5ee10c7ddf24b12c67d48
#
_cell.length_a   1.000
_cell.length_b   1.000
_cell.length_c   1.000
_cell.angle_alpha   90.00
_cell.angle_beta   90.00
_cell.angle_gamma   90.00
#
_symmetry.space_group_name_H-M   'P 1'
#
loop_
_entity.id
_entity.type
_entity.pdbx_description
1 polymer ?
#
loop_
_entity_poly.entity_id
_entity_poly.type
_entity_poly.pdbx_seq_one_letter_code
_entity_poly.pdbx_strand_id
1 'polypeptide(L)'
;MMMLLKRLYSVLCVMALYCSAAFAQVNIWEGTVGHKSVEMTPFLAQGSGNTAIVVCPGGSYFWHDTTTEGYDVARWLQRNGISAFVLRYRTAMVPAFVTHFRYVVRGNRYPDPQDDLRRAITYIKARADEYGIDSRHIGAMGFSAGGHLVMSAAELFDKDVRPAFVAPIYPVVTMTESCVHKRSRRALLGDNRKNNRALRDSLSLERHVPADCPPVFLVNCMDDPIVDWHNSVLLDSALTAHHIPHKYIQYLTGGHGFGASDTKGTAECRQWKAEFLKWIKMLNL
;
A
#
# COMPACT_ATOMS: atom_id res chain seq x y z
N MET A 1 18.46 -52.04 7.24
CA MET A 1 18.82 -50.80 7.96
C MET A 1 19.30 -49.71 6.98
N MET A 2 20.24 -49.96 6.10
CA MET A 2 20.80 -48.96 5.14
C MET A 2 19.80 -48.44 4.08
N MET A 3 18.84 -49.24 3.63
CA MET A 3 17.78 -48.77 2.70
C MET A 3 16.72 -47.90 3.35
N LEU A 4 16.43 -48.09 4.63
CA LEU A 4 15.49 -47.25 5.40
C LEU A 4 16.10 -45.88 5.67
N LEU A 5 17.39 -45.78 5.99
CA LEU A 5 18.11 -44.52 6.17
C LEU A 5 18.15 -43.69 4.88
N LYS A 6 18.39 -44.30 3.72
CA LYS A 6 18.39 -43.60 2.42
C LYS A 6 17.02 -43.04 2.06
N ARG A 7 15.92 -43.74 2.38
CA ARG A 7 14.55 -43.22 2.19
C ARG A 7 14.21 -42.11 3.17
N LEU A 8 14.68 -42.17 4.41
CA LEU A 8 14.50 -41.07 5.40
C LEU A 8 15.27 -39.81 4.97
N TYR A 9 16.50 -39.95 4.46
CA TYR A 9 17.28 -38.82 3.94
C TYR A 9 16.65 -38.20 2.71
N SER A 10 16.09 -39.00 1.78
CA SER A 10 15.40 -38.49 0.61
C SER A 10 14.10 -37.72 0.99
N VAL A 11 13.37 -38.22 1.98
CA VAL A 11 12.15 -37.53 2.46
C VAL A 11 12.50 -36.26 3.22
N LEU A 12 13.56 -36.26 4.04
CA LEU A 12 14.05 -35.05 4.73
C LEU A 12 14.62 -34.00 3.76
N CYS A 13 15.32 -34.40 2.70
CA CYS A 13 15.77 -33.48 1.65
C CYS A 13 14.61 -32.90 0.83
N VAL A 14 13.59 -33.71 0.53
CA VAL A 14 12.37 -33.22 -0.15
C VAL A 14 11.56 -32.30 0.77
N MET A 15 11.45 -32.61 2.06
CA MET A 15 10.81 -31.70 3.04
C MET A 15 11.61 -30.41 3.29
N ALA A 16 12.95 -30.44 3.22
CA ALA A 16 13.78 -29.24 3.34
C ALA A 16 13.66 -28.32 2.13
N LEU A 17 13.31 -28.84 0.94
CA LEU A 17 13.03 -28.04 -0.26
C LEU A 17 11.63 -27.39 -0.25
N TYR A 18 10.73 -27.82 0.65
CA TYR A 18 9.45 -27.16 0.91
C TYR A 18 9.52 -26.10 2.02
N CYS A 19 10.70 -25.84 2.59
CA CYS A 19 10.91 -24.77 3.54
C CYS A 19 10.93 -23.43 2.76
N SER A 20 9.75 -22.82 2.68
CA SER A 20 9.52 -21.38 2.39
C SER A 20 10.70 -20.72 1.67
N ALA A 21 10.65 -20.59 0.35
CA ALA A 21 11.38 -19.52 -0.31
C ALA A 21 10.90 -18.19 0.31
N ALA A 22 11.54 -17.80 1.39
CA ALA A 22 11.52 -16.43 1.83
C ALA A 22 12.21 -15.68 0.69
N PHE A 23 11.42 -15.13 -0.22
CA PHE A 23 11.96 -14.33 -1.29
C PHE A 23 12.80 -13.24 -0.66
N ALA A 24 14.06 -13.19 -1.06
CA ALA A 24 14.96 -12.16 -0.57
C ALA A 24 14.37 -10.79 -0.87
N GLN A 25 14.46 -9.90 0.09
CA GLN A 25 14.13 -8.49 -0.08
C GLN A 25 14.89 -7.95 -1.29
N VAL A 26 14.21 -7.26 -2.19
CA VAL A 26 14.79 -6.71 -3.41
C VAL A 26 14.91 -5.20 -3.32
N ASN A 27 16.01 -4.64 -3.79
CA ASN A 27 16.12 -3.20 -4.02
C ASN A 27 15.57 -2.87 -5.41
N ILE A 28 14.40 -2.21 -5.49
CA ILE A 28 13.75 -1.90 -6.77
C ILE A 28 14.53 -0.89 -7.63
N TRP A 29 15.50 -0.17 -7.05
CA TRP A 29 16.35 0.79 -7.74
C TRP A 29 17.74 0.23 -8.09
N GLU A 30 18.00 -1.05 -7.83
CA GLU A 30 19.27 -1.69 -8.20
C GLU A 30 19.56 -1.52 -9.70
N GLY A 31 20.82 -1.23 -10.03
CA GLY A 31 21.26 -0.97 -11.40
C GLY A 31 20.84 0.38 -12.00
N THR A 32 20.19 1.27 -11.20
CA THR A 32 19.82 2.62 -11.68
C THR A 32 20.82 3.68 -11.22
N VAL A 33 20.90 4.78 -11.99
CA VAL A 33 21.71 5.93 -11.63
C VAL A 33 21.16 6.61 -10.38
N GLY A 34 22.04 6.99 -9.41
CA GLY A 34 21.65 7.78 -8.24
C GLY A 34 21.56 7.01 -6.93
N HIS A 35 21.98 5.75 -6.88
CA HIS A 35 22.17 4.93 -5.66
C HIS A 35 21.00 4.97 -4.66
N LYS A 36 19.75 5.00 -5.15
CA LYS A 36 18.58 4.89 -4.29
C LYS A 36 18.48 3.46 -3.75
N SER A 37 18.16 3.33 -2.45
CA SER A 37 17.88 2.04 -1.84
C SER A 37 16.43 2.05 -1.35
N VAL A 38 15.57 1.30 -2.04
CA VAL A 38 14.17 1.13 -1.69
C VAL A 38 13.86 -0.36 -1.73
N GLU A 39 13.52 -0.88 -0.58
CA GLU A 39 13.31 -2.31 -0.36
C GLU A 39 11.85 -2.68 -0.64
N MET A 40 11.68 -3.78 -1.35
CA MET A 40 10.40 -4.42 -1.56
C MET A 40 10.51 -5.91 -1.20
N THR A 41 9.57 -6.41 -0.41
CA THR A 41 9.55 -7.80 0.05
C THR A 41 8.40 -8.55 -0.63
N PRO A 42 8.68 -9.53 -1.49
CA PRO A 42 7.67 -10.36 -2.12
C PRO A 42 7.09 -11.41 -1.16
N PHE A 43 5.79 -11.66 -1.30
CA PHE A 43 5.02 -12.75 -0.67
C PHE A 43 4.20 -13.41 -1.79
N LEU A 44 4.78 -14.35 -2.50
CA LEU A 44 4.12 -14.95 -3.65
C LEU A 44 3.11 -16.01 -3.21
N ALA A 45 1.91 -15.94 -3.76
CA ALA A 45 0.88 -16.94 -3.56
C ALA A 45 1.22 -18.23 -4.32
N GLN A 46 0.81 -19.37 -3.76
CA GLN A 46 0.90 -20.64 -4.46
C GLN A 46 -0.39 -20.89 -5.25
N GLY A 47 -0.27 -21.42 -6.47
CA GLY A 47 -1.41 -21.77 -7.33
C GLY A 47 -1.63 -20.78 -8.48
N SER A 48 -2.82 -20.85 -9.09
CA SER A 48 -3.16 -20.10 -10.32
C SER A 48 -3.66 -18.67 -10.11
N GLY A 49 -3.48 -18.09 -8.94
CA GLY A 49 -3.87 -16.70 -8.69
C GLY A 49 -2.92 -15.74 -9.40
N ASN A 50 -3.39 -15.10 -10.48
CA ASN A 50 -2.57 -14.21 -11.31
C ASN A 50 -2.55 -12.76 -10.81
N THR A 51 -3.25 -12.46 -9.71
CA THR A 51 -3.36 -11.11 -9.16
C THR A 51 -2.23 -10.82 -8.18
N ALA A 52 -1.69 -9.62 -8.26
CA ALA A 52 -0.68 -9.12 -7.32
C ALA A 52 -1.09 -7.77 -6.73
N ILE A 53 -0.63 -7.49 -5.52
CA ILE A 53 -0.90 -6.23 -4.82
C ILE A 53 0.39 -5.65 -4.26
N VAL A 54 0.70 -4.40 -4.61
CA VAL A 54 1.73 -3.63 -3.91
C VAL A 54 1.13 -3.08 -2.63
N VAL A 55 1.67 -3.49 -1.49
CA VAL A 55 1.22 -3.07 -0.16
C VAL A 55 2.09 -1.91 0.32
N CYS A 56 1.45 -0.76 0.58
CA CYS A 56 2.07 0.47 1.06
C CYS A 56 1.66 0.73 2.52
N PRO A 57 2.50 0.39 3.52
CA PRO A 57 2.19 0.64 4.93
C PRO A 57 2.04 2.13 5.24
N GLY A 58 1.26 2.45 6.28
CA GLY A 58 1.16 3.80 6.81
C GLY A 58 2.33 4.20 7.69
N GLY A 59 2.23 5.35 8.33
CA GLY A 59 3.26 5.95 9.19
C GLY A 59 3.45 7.44 8.94
N SER A 60 2.39 8.12 8.53
CA SER A 60 2.35 9.58 8.32
C SER A 60 3.42 10.10 7.34
N TYR A 61 3.97 9.28 6.45
CA TYR A 61 5.14 9.58 5.60
C TYR A 61 6.44 9.85 6.37
N PHE A 62 6.48 9.59 7.68
CA PHE A 62 7.72 9.68 8.48
C PHE A 62 8.37 8.32 8.72
N TRP A 63 7.57 7.26 8.82
CA TRP A 63 8.01 5.87 9.04
C TRP A 63 7.04 4.88 8.38
N HIS A 64 7.17 3.60 8.68
CA HIS A 64 6.26 2.56 8.22
C HIS A 64 5.83 1.64 9.39
N ASP A 65 4.55 1.33 9.49
CA ASP A 65 4.08 0.15 10.23
C ASP A 65 4.23 -1.10 9.33
N THR A 66 5.48 -1.55 9.19
CA THR A 66 5.80 -2.70 8.34
C THR A 66 5.22 -4.01 8.85
N THR A 67 4.89 -4.11 10.12
CA THR A 67 4.33 -5.34 10.70
C THR A 67 2.84 -5.44 10.43
N THR A 68 2.03 -4.58 11.04
CA THR A 68 0.56 -4.68 11.00
C THR A 68 -0.02 -4.33 9.63
N GLU A 69 0.52 -3.28 9.00
CA GLU A 69 0.02 -2.75 7.72
C GLU A 69 0.86 -3.22 6.51
N GLY A 70 1.96 -3.92 6.77
CA GLY A 70 2.83 -4.49 5.75
C GLY A 70 2.78 -6.02 5.73
N TYR A 71 3.61 -6.66 6.54
CA TYR A 71 3.83 -8.12 6.48
C TYR A 71 2.60 -8.95 6.87
N ASP A 72 1.79 -8.51 7.84
CA ASP A 72 0.57 -9.24 8.22
C ASP A 72 -0.47 -9.17 7.10
N VAL A 73 -0.57 -8.01 6.41
CA VAL A 73 -1.40 -7.85 5.21
C VAL A 73 -0.91 -8.75 4.09
N ALA A 74 0.39 -8.74 3.81
CA ALA A 74 0.97 -9.56 2.74
C ALA A 74 0.77 -11.06 2.98
N ARG A 75 0.98 -11.53 4.22
CA ARG A 75 0.71 -12.93 4.59
C ARG A 75 -0.77 -13.28 4.49
N TRP A 76 -1.66 -12.36 4.84
CA TRP A 76 -3.10 -12.57 4.68
C TRP A 76 -3.48 -12.67 3.21
N LEU A 77 -3.00 -11.79 2.35
CA LEU A 77 -3.22 -11.85 0.89
C LEU A 77 -2.67 -13.15 0.30
N GLN A 78 -1.41 -13.50 0.64
CA GLN A 78 -0.75 -14.73 0.18
C GLN A 78 -1.56 -15.99 0.52
N ARG A 79 -2.07 -16.10 1.76
CA ARG A 79 -2.93 -17.22 2.18
C ARG A 79 -4.26 -17.29 1.44
N ASN A 80 -4.69 -16.18 0.83
CA ASN A 80 -5.91 -16.11 0.02
C ASN A 80 -5.65 -16.15 -1.50
N GLY A 81 -4.46 -16.60 -1.92
CA GLY A 81 -4.12 -16.80 -3.32
C GLY A 81 -3.77 -15.53 -4.08
N ILE A 82 -3.44 -14.44 -3.38
CA ILE A 82 -3.06 -13.15 -3.96
C ILE A 82 -1.61 -12.87 -3.63
N SER A 83 -0.77 -12.71 -4.64
CA SER A 83 0.63 -12.32 -4.44
C SER A 83 0.72 -10.88 -3.91
N ALA A 84 1.61 -10.64 -2.95
CA ALA A 84 1.76 -9.32 -2.34
C ALA A 84 3.22 -8.88 -2.31
N PHE A 85 3.45 -7.60 -2.44
CA PHE A 85 4.77 -6.98 -2.44
C PHE A 85 4.77 -5.80 -1.46
N VAL A 86 5.40 -5.96 -0.30
CA VAL A 86 5.46 -4.90 0.71
C VAL A 86 6.53 -3.90 0.32
N LEU A 87 6.11 -2.69 0.00
CA LEU A 87 7.00 -1.61 -0.43
C LEU A 87 7.37 -0.71 0.75
N ARG A 88 8.67 -0.61 1.04
CA ARG A 88 9.23 0.37 1.99
C ARG A 88 9.62 1.64 1.26
N TYR A 89 8.61 2.37 0.75
CA TYR A 89 8.82 3.62 0.02
C TYR A 89 9.57 4.67 0.85
N ARG A 90 10.28 5.59 0.23
CA ARG A 90 11.04 6.64 0.91
C ARG A 90 10.15 7.58 1.70
N THR A 91 10.52 7.85 2.93
CA THR A 91 9.80 8.71 3.88
C THR A 91 10.66 9.87 4.35
N ALA A 92 10.05 10.85 5.02
CA ALA A 92 10.77 11.95 5.64
C ALA A 92 11.69 11.50 6.79
N MET A 93 11.54 10.26 7.27
CA MET A 93 12.29 9.62 8.35
C MET A 93 12.02 10.19 9.76
N VAL A 94 12.17 9.34 10.77
CA VAL A 94 11.93 9.67 12.19
C VAL A 94 12.73 10.90 12.66
N PRO A 95 14.01 11.09 12.29
CA PRO A 95 14.74 12.30 12.68
C PRO A 95 14.07 13.59 12.22
N ALA A 96 13.44 13.62 11.03
CA ALA A 96 12.72 14.80 10.56
C ALA A 96 11.41 15.05 11.33
N PHE A 97 10.87 14.01 11.99
CA PHE A 97 9.71 14.15 12.87
C PHE A 97 10.08 14.76 14.23
N VAL A 98 11.17 14.25 14.85
CA VAL A 98 11.61 14.63 16.20
C VAL A 98 12.30 16.00 16.21
N THR A 99 13.20 16.21 15.26
CA THR A 99 13.92 17.47 15.16
C THR A 99 13.13 18.41 14.25
N HIS A 100 12.55 19.44 14.78
CA HIS A 100 12.05 20.55 13.95
C HIS A 100 13.20 21.27 13.20
N PHE A 101 14.41 20.72 13.23
CA PHE A 101 15.62 21.27 12.59
C PHE A 101 15.63 20.97 11.09
N ARG A 102 15.09 21.90 10.34
CA ARG A 102 14.97 21.96 8.88
C ARG A 102 16.29 21.88 8.11
N TYR A 103 17.41 22.00 8.77
CA TYR A 103 18.72 22.15 8.15
C TYR A 103 19.59 20.90 8.18
N VAL A 104 19.33 19.96 9.11
CA VAL A 104 20.20 18.81 9.36
C VAL A 104 19.68 17.53 8.71
N VAL A 105 18.37 17.29 8.74
CA VAL A 105 17.76 16.11 8.12
C VAL A 105 16.62 16.56 7.20
N ARG A 106 16.87 16.53 5.89
CA ARG A 106 15.85 16.94 4.91
C ARG A 106 14.82 15.85 4.63
N GLY A 107 15.13 14.58 4.85
CA GLY A 107 14.25 13.45 4.55
C GLY A 107 13.76 13.42 3.09
N ASN A 108 13.09 12.36 2.74
CA ASN A 108 12.45 12.25 1.43
C ASN A 108 11.04 12.85 1.48
N ARG A 109 10.56 13.36 0.36
CA ARG A 109 9.26 14.02 0.23
C ARG A 109 8.75 13.91 -1.20
N TYR A 110 7.55 14.35 -1.44
CA TYR A 110 6.99 14.36 -2.80
C TYR A 110 7.98 14.95 -3.81
N PRO A 111 8.26 14.27 -4.95
CA PRO A 111 7.57 13.07 -5.44
C PRO A 111 8.19 11.72 -5.04
N ASP A 112 9.19 11.67 -4.16
CA ASP A 112 9.96 10.45 -3.87
C ASP A 112 9.10 9.20 -3.54
N PRO A 113 8.08 9.24 -2.65
CA PRO A 113 7.23 8.07 -2.39
C PRO A 113 6.46 7.60 -3.64
N GLN A 114 5.95 8.54 -4.45
CA GLN A 114 5.23 8.26 -5.69
C GLN A 114 6.14 7.62 -6.74
N ASP A 115 7.37 8.12 -6.86
CA ASP A 115 8.37 7.54 -7.77
C ASP A 115 8.73 6.11 -7.36
N ASP A 116 8.81 5.83 -6.05
CA ASP A 116 9.08 4.48 -5.55
C ASP A 116 7.92 3.52 -5.86
N LEU A 117 6.67 3.95 -5.69
CA LEU A 117 5.51 3.14 -6.04
C LEU A 117 5.43 2.90 -7.55
N ARG A 118 5.66 3.94 -8.36
CA ARG A 118 5.75 3.80 -9.82
C ARG A 118 6.83 2.81 -10.22
N ARG A 119 7.99 2.91 -9.62
CA ARG A 119 9.11 2.00 -9.86
C ARG A 119 8.79 0.57 -9.42
N ALA A 120 8.16 0.37 -8.27
CA ALA A 120 7.74 -0.95 -7.79
C ALA A 120 6.78 -1.63 -8.77
N ILE A 121 5.75 -0.93 -9.24
CA ILE A 121 4.81 -1.45 -10.24
C ILE A 121 5.54 -1.81 -11.53
N THR A 122 6.41 -0.94 -12.04
CA THR A 122 7.21 -1.20 -13.24
C THR A 122 8.13 -2.40 -13.05
N TYR A 123 8.77 -2.51 -11.89
CA TYR A 123 9.66 -3.63 -11.54
C TYR A 123 8.92 -4.96 -11.54
N ILE A 124 7.72 -5.00 -10.96
CA ILE A 124 6.88 -6.20 -10.89
C ILE A 124 6.37 -6.56 -12.29
N LYS A 125 5.88 -5.58 -13.06
CA LYS A 125 5.42 -5.79 -14.45
C LYS A 125 6.49 -6.43 -15.33
N ALA A 126 7.74 -5.94 -15.22
CA ALA A 126 8.86 -6.46 -15.98
C ALA A 126 9.29 -7.89 -15.60
N ARG A 127 8.80 -8.40 -14.45
CA ARG A 127 9.09 -9.74 -13.92
C ARG A 127 7.83 -10.56 -13.67
N ALA A 128 6.74 -10.20 -14.33
CA ALA A 128 5.45 -10.84 -14.11
C ALA A 128 5.50 -12.36 -14.33
N ASP A 129 6.15 -12.81 -15.37
CA ASP A 129 6.33 -14.24 -15.67
C ASP A 129 7.16 -14.94 -14.58
N GLU A 130 8.24 -14.31 -14.08
CA GLU A 130 9.07 -14.84 -12.99
C GLU A 130 8.28 -15.03 -11.70
N TYR A 131 7.33 -14.12 -11.44
CA TYR A 131 6.48 -14.15 -10.24
C TYR A 131 5.17 -14.94 -10.43
N GLY A 132 4.89 -15.43 -11.65
CA GLY A 132 3.68 -16.17 -11.96
C GLY A 132 2.40 -15.33 -11.84
N ILE A 133 2.47 -14.03 -12.20
CA ILE A 133 1.37 -13.07 -12.14
C ILE A 133 1.04 -12.50 -13.51
N ASP A 134 -0.19 -11.98 -13.67
CA ASP A 134 -0.54 -11.20 -14.86
C ASP A 134 -0.15 -9.73 -14.65
N SER A 135 0.67 -9.19 -15.53
CA SER A 135 1.12 -7.80 -15.46
C SER A 135 -0.02 -6.76 -15.55
N ARG A 136 -1.19 -7.17 -16.02
CA ARG A 136 -2.41 -6.34 -16.10
C ARG A 136 -3.20 -6.35 -14.79
N HIS A 137 -2.97 -7.33 -13.91
CA HIS A 137 -3.71 -7.56 -12.66
C HIS A 137 -2.90 -7.15 -11.43
N ILE A 138 -2.14 -6.06 -11.54
CA ILE A 138 -1.37 -5.52 -10.42
C ILE A 138 -2.14 -4.35 -9.82
N GLY A 139 -2.68 -4.56 -8.61
CA GLY A 139 -3.31 -3.53 -7.79
C GLY A 139 -2.37 -2.92 -6.76
N ALA A 140 -2.86 -1.93 -6.04
CA ALA A 140 -2.16 -1.36 -4.90
C ALA A 140 -3.10 -1.20 -3.69
N MET A 141 -2.61 -1.57 -2.50
CA MET A 141 -3.31 -1.42 -1.23
C MET A 141 -2.46 -0.59 -0.29
N GLY A 142 -3.06 0.40 0.35
CA GLY A 142 -2.31 1.28 1.23
C GLY A 142 -3.11 1.69 2.47
N PHE A 143 -2.39 1.97 3.54
CA PHE A 143 -2.95 2.25 4.86
C PHE A 143 -2.59 3.67 5.29
N SER A 144 -3.53 4.45 5.80
CA SER A 144 -3.25 5.79 6.31
C SER A 144 -2.52 6.67 5.26
N ALA A 145 -1.30 7.10 5.51
CA ALA A 145 -0.46 7.79 4.53
C ALA A 145 -0.15 6.92 3.27
N GLY A 146 -0.01 5.60 3.44
CA GLY A 146 0.09 4.65 2.33
C GLY A 146 -1.20 4.59 1.50
N GLY A 147 -2.36 4.82 2.13
CA GLY A 147 -3.65 4.97 1.43
C GLY A 147 -3.67 6.18 0.50
N HIS A 148 -3.13 7.31 0.97
CA HIS A 148 -2.90 8.49 0.12
C HIS A 148 -1.95 8.18 -1.04
N LEU A 149 -0.88 7.44 -0.77
CA LEU A 149 0.10 7.08 -1.80
C LEU A 149 -0.52 6.23 -2.91
N VAL A 150 -1.28 5.18 -2.58
CA VAL A 150 -1.89 4.32 -3.61
C VAL A 150 -3.02 5.02 -4.36
N MET A 151 -3.78 5.89 -3.69
CA MET A 151 -4.79 6.69 -4.37
C MET A 151 -4.15 7.73 -5.29
N SER A 152 -3.03 8.35 -4.88
CA SER A 152 -2.27 9.23 -5.77
C SER A 152 -1.74 8.51 -7.03
N ALA A 153 -1.44 7.21 -6.93
CA ALA A 153 -1.06 6.42 -8.10
C ALA A 153 -2.24 6.19 -9.06
N ALA A 154 -3.45 6.01 -8.53
CA ALA A 154 -4.67 5.86 -9.33
C ALA A 154 -4.99 7.14 -10.15
N GLU A 155 -4.65 8.30 -9.61
CA GLU A 155 -4.98 9.59 -10.22
C GLU A 155 -3.85 10.17 -11.08
N LEU A 156 -2.60 10.08 -10.60
CA LEU A 156 -1.49 10.85 -11.16
C LEU A 156 -0.54 10.02 -12.05
N PHE A 157 -0.68 8.69 -12.08
CA PHE A 157 0.21 7.87 -12.90
C PHE A 157 -0.33 7.69 -14.31
N ASP A 158 0.59 7.59 -15.26
CA ASP A 158 0.28 7.22 -16.62
C ASP A 158 -0.35 5.82 -16.68
N LYS A 159 -1.21 5.58 -17.68
CA LYS A 159 -1.97 4.33 -17.83
C LYS A 159 -1.09 3.06 -17.76
N ASP A 160 0.10 3.12 -18.33
CA ASP A 160 1.01 1.97 -18.42
C ASP A 160 1.55 1.52 -17.04
N VAL A 161 1.58 2.42 -16.07
CA VAL A 161 2.09 2.16 -14.72
C VAL A 161 1.03 2.36 -13.63
N ARG A 162 -0.20 2.72 -14.02
CA ARG A 162 -1.32 2.85 -13.10
C ARG A 162 -1.72 1.47 -12.56
N PRO A 163 -2.05 1.34 -11.27
CA PRO A 163 -2.59 0.09 -10.72
C PRO A 163 -3.92 -0.29 -11.39
N ALA A 164 -4.19 -1.59 -11.53
CA ALA A 164 -5.46 -2.08 -12.07
C ALA A 164 -6.67 -1.77 -11.14
N PHE A 165 -6.40 -1.64 -9.85
CA PHE A 165 -7.33 -1.20 -8.81
C PHE A 165 -6.54 -0.66 -7.61
N VAL A 166 -7.19 0.08 -6.73
CA VAL A 166 -6.58 0.56 -5.49
C VAL A 166 -7.47 0.29 -4.27
N ALA A 167 -6.83 0.05 -3.15
CA ALA A 167 -7.52 -0.17 -1.87
C ALA A 167 -6.93 0.75 -0.79
N PRO A 168 -7.37 2.02 -0.72
CA PRO A 168 -7.02 2.93 0.38
C PRO A 168 -7.81 2.58 1.65
N ILE A 169 -7.09 2.21 2.71
CA ILE A 169 -7.67 1.83 4.01
C ILE A 169 -7.37 2.96 5.02
N TYR A 170 -8.40 3.53 5.62
CA TYR A 170 -8.38 4.73 6.48
C TYR A 170 -7.41 5.80 5.97
N PRO A 171 -7.54 6.21 4.69
CA PRO A 171 -6.53 7.02 4.02
C PRO A 171 -6.51 8.46 4.50
N VAL A 172 -5.33 9.06 4.48
CA VAL A 172 -5.23 10.50 4.28
C VAL A 172 -5.67 10.80 2.85
N VAL A 173 -6.43 11.86 2.63
CA VAL A 173 -6.96 12.23 1.30
C VAL A 173 -6.65 13.69 0.99
N THR A 174 -7.16 14.60 1.80
CA THR A 174 -7.00 16.04 1.55
C THR A 174 -5.71 16.61 2.12
N MET A 175 -5.15 17.59 1.41
CA MET A 175 -4.06 18.44 1.88
C MET A 175 -4.54 19.88 2.15
N THR A 176 -5.79 20.20 1.81
CA THR A 176 -6.37 21.56 1.87
C THR A 176 -7.44 21.71 2.95
N GLU A 177 -8.37 20.78 3.06
CA GLU A 177 -9.56 20.88 3.90
C GLU A 177 -9.27 20.89 5.41
N SER A 178 -10.25 21.23 6.22
CA SER A 178 -10.11 21.33 7.69
C SER A 178 -9.77 20.00 8.35
N CYS A 179 -10.24 18.88 7.79
CA CYS A 179 -9.96 17.51 8.23
C CYS A 179 -8.57 17.00 7.84
N VAL A 180 -7.71 17.86 7.29
CA VAL A 180 -6.35 17.47 6.85
C VAL A 180 -5.51 16.86 7.97
N HIS A 181 -4.89 15.71 7.71
CA HIS A 181 -3.89 15.16 8.62
C HIS A 181 -2.57 15.94 8.50
N LYS A 182 -2.41 16.98 9.33
CA LYS A 182 -1.32 17.96 9.28
C LYS A 182 0.07 17.32 9.33
N ARG A 183 0.22 16.19 10.05
CA ARG A 183 1.49 15.44 10.17
C ARG A 183 1.89 14.86 8.81
N SER A 184 0.99 14.14 8.13
CA SER A 184 1.26 13.59 6.80
C SER A 184 1.53 14.67 5.77
N ARG A 185 0.78 15.77 5.78
CA ARG A 185 1.04 16.92 4.91
C ARG A 185 2.44 17.50 5.13
N ARG A 186 2.87 17.68 6.40
CA ARG A 186 4.21 18.18 6.72
C ARG A 186 5.29 17.24 6.21
N ALA A 187 5.13 15.93 6.42
CA ALA A 187 6.10 14.93 5.99
C ALA A 187 6.22 14.87 4.46
N LEU A 188 5.08 14.75 3.77
CA LEU A 188 5.05 14.60 2.33
C LEU A 188 5.52 15.84 1.59
N LEU A 189 5.10 17.02 2.01
CA LEU A 189 5.46 18.27 1.34
C LEU A 189 6.81 18.86 1.81
N GLY A 190 7.21 18.55 3.03
CA GLY A 190 8.34 19.18 3.72
C GLY A 190 7.97 20.54 4.31
N ASP A 191 8.71 20.95 5.33
CA ASP A 191 8.43 22.18 6.09
C ASP A 191 8.39 23.45 5.24
N ASN A 192 9.23 23.52 4.22
CA ASN A 192 9.33 24.67 3.32
C ASN A 192 8.20 24.74 2.27
N ARG A 193 7.55 23.63 1.96
CA ARG A 193 6.49 23.55 0.92
C ARG A 193 5.10 23.25 1.49
N LYS A 194 4.97 22.92 2.78
CA LYS A 194 3.69 22.52 3.39
C LYS A 194 2.58 23.57 3.26
N ASN A 195 2.92 24.83 3.03
CA ASN A 195 1.99 25.94 2.84
C ASN A 195 1.83 26.36 1.36
N ASN A 196 2.51 25.70 0.43
CA ASN A 196 2.34 25.95 -1.00
C ASN A 196 0.94 25.48 -1.43
N ARG A 197 0.10 26.44 -1.83
CA ARG A 197 -1.31 26.18 -2.17
C ARG A 197 -1.46 25.25 -3.39
N ALA A 198 -0.72 25.52 -4.45
CA ALA A 198 -0.78 24.69 -5.67
C ALA A 198 -0.36 23.25 -5.41
N LEU A 199 0.71 23.03 -4.63
CA LEU A 199 1.16 21.69 -4.27
C LEU A 199 0.18 20.98 -3.31
N ARG A 200 -0.45 21.71 -2.39
CA ARG A 200 -1.51 21.14 -1.54
C ARG A 200 -2.72 20.76 -2.36
N ASP A 201 -3.14 21.63 -3.27
CA ASP A 201 -4.25 21.35 -4.16
C ASP A 201 -3.99 20.13 -5.02
N SER A 202 -2.84 20.06 -5.70
CA SER A 202 -2.48 18.92 -6.59
C SER A 202 -2.34 17.58 -5.88
N LEU A 203 -2.25 17.56 -4.56
CA LEU A 203 -2.17 16.35 -3.73
C LEU A 203 -3.39 16.18 -2.82
N SER A 204 -4.46 16.94 -3.05
CA SER A 204 -5.79 16.76 -2.44
C SER A 204 -6.61 15.89 -3.39
N LEU A 205 -6.61 14.60 -3.11
CA LEU A 205 -7.06 13.54 -4.05
C LEU A 205 -8.57 13.63 -4.35
N GLU A 206 -9.36 14.18 -3.45
CA GLU A 206 -10.77 14.44 -3.67
C GLU A 206 -11.06 15.46 -4.79
N ARG A 207 -10.02 16.15 -5.28
CA ARG A 207 -10.17 17.25 -6.25
C ARG A 207 -9.78 16.85 -7.68
N HIS A 208 -9.08 15.74 -7.86
CA HIS A 208 -8.43 15.42 -9.14
C HIS A 208 -8.73 14.01 -9.64
N VAL A 209 -9.86 13.42 -9.23
CA VAL A 209 -10.29 12.09 -9.67
C VAL A 209 -10.49 12.09 -11.19
N PRO A 210 -9.67 11.37 -11.97
CA PRO A 210 -9.83 11.33 -13.43
C PRO A 210 -10.98 10.41 -13.84
N ALA A 211 -11.59 10.66 -14.98
CA ALA A 211 -12.72 9.87 -15.49
C ALA A 211 -12.35 8.38 -15.74
N ASP A 212 -11.08 8.09 -15.92
CA ASP A 212 -10.54 6.73 -16.11
C ASP A 212 -9.82 6.21 -14.85
N CYS A 213 -10.17 6.72 -13.66
CA CYS A 213 -9.67 6.20 -12.39
C CYS A 213 -10.02 4.72 -12.26
N PRO A 214 -9.08 3.86 -11.85
CA PRO A 214 -9.35 2.44 -11.64
C PRO A 214 -10.33 2.22 -10.49
N PRO A 215 -10.95 1.02 -10.38
CA PRO A 215 -11.83 0.68 -9.27
C PRO A 215 -11.18 0.88 -7.90
N VAL A 216 -11.97 1.38 -6.93
CA VAL A 216 -11.49 1.73 -5.59
C VAL A 216 -12.23 0.95 -4.50
N PHE A 217 -11.49 0.39 -3.55
CA PHE A 217 -12.03 -0.19 -2.31
C PHE A 217 -11.62 0.67 -1.12
N LEU A 218 -12.55 1.41 -0.55
CA LEU A 218 -12.33 2.42 0.49
C LEU A 218 -12.91 1.94 1.83
N VAL A 219 -12.12 2.04 2.90
CA VAL A 219 -12.55 1.67 4.27
C VAL A 219 -12.05 2.68 5.29
N ASN A 220 -12.89 3.00 6.28
CA ASN A 220 -12.47 3.73 7.47
C ASN A 220 -13.37 3.42 8.68
N CYS A 221 -13.01 3.98 9.85
CA CYS A 221 -13.83 3.98 11.06
C CYS A 221 -14.19 5.43 11.45
N MET A 222 -15.40 5.66 11.98
CA MET A 222 -15.84 6.99 12.41
C MET A 222 -15.13 7.44 13.69
N ASP A 223 -14.69 6.52 14.53
CA ASP A 223 -13.97 6.77 15.78
C ASP A 223 -12.44 6.86 15.60
N ASP A 224 -11.95 7.06 14.38
CA ASP A 224 -10.51 7.17 14.08
C ASP A 224 -9.92 8.44 14.74
N PRO A 225 -9.00 8.30 15.72
CA PRO A 225 -8.43 9.44 16.45
C PRO A 225 -7.23 10.08 15.72
N ILE A 226 -6.80 9.53 14.59
CA ILE A 226 -5.57 9.92 13.88
C ILE A 226 -5.88 10.61 12.57
N VAL A 227 -6.66 9.98 11.70
CA VAL A 227 -7.11 10.53 10.43
C VAL A 227 -8.61 10.76 10.50
N ASP A 228 -9.01 12.02 10.48
CA ASP A 228 -10.41 12.40 10.49
C ASP A 228 -11.16 11.67 9.35
N TRP A 229 -12.21 10.94 9.70
CA TRP A 229 -13.00 10.10 8.80
C TRP A 229 -13.60 10.86 7.61
N HIS A 230 -13.76 12.19 7.72
CA HIS A 230 -14.18 13.03 6.61
C HIS A 230 -13.21 12.98 5.40
N ASN A 231 -11.95 12.61 5.59
CA ASN A 231 -11.06 12.31 4.46
C ASN A 231 -11.67 11.26 3.52
N SER A 232 -12.19 10.16 4.07
CA SER A 232 -12.82 9.10 3.28
C SER A 232 -14.15 9.56 2.67
N VAL A 233 -14.93 10.36 3.37
CA VAL A 233 -16.20 10.93 2.84
C VAL A 233 -15.94 11.86 1.65
N LEU A 234 -14.91 12.70 1.73
CA LEU A 234 -14.52 13.55 0.60
C LEU A 234 -14.14 12.72 -0.64
N LEU A 235 -13.37 11.65 -0.44
CA LEU A 235 -12.98 10.78 -1.55
C LEU A 235 -14.18 10.01 -2.13
N ASP A 236 -15.04 9.42 -1.30
CA ASP A 236 -16.26 8.73 -1.70
C ASP A 236 -17.17 9.66 -2.54
N SER A 237 -17.37 10.90 -2.06
CA SER A 237 -18.15 11.91 -2.77
C SER A 237 -17.57 12.24 -4.14
N ALA A 238 -16.24 12.36 -4.24
CA ALA A 238 -15.56 12.64 -5.49
C ALA A 238 -15.65 11.44 -6.46
N LEU A 239 -15.41 10.22 -5.98
CA LEU A 239 -15.55 9.00 -6.77
C LEU A 239 -16.97 8.84 -7.31
N THR A 240 -17.99 9.10 -6.47
CA THR A 240 -19.39 9.07 -6.87
C THR A 240 -19.70 10.12 -7.95
N ALA A 241 -19.25 11.36 -7.76
CA ALA A 241 -19.46 12.45 -8.71
C ALA A 241 -18.84 12.18 -10.08
N HIS A 242 -17.72 11.46 -10.12
CA HIS A 242 -17.02 11.06 -11.36
C HIS A 242 -17.46 9.69 -11.88
N HIS A 243 -18.47 9.04 -11.28
CA HIS A 243 -18.99 7.72 -11.66
C HIS A 243 -17.92 6.60 -11.65
N ILE A 244 -16.92 6.70 -10.76
CA ILE A 244 -15.88 5.70 -10.64
C ILE A 244 -16.43 4.46 -9.89
N PRO A 245 -16.22 3.24 -10.42
CA PRO A 245 -16.59 2.03 -9.71
C PRO A 245 -15.85 1.94 -8.37
N HIS A 246 -16.58 1.97 -7.26
CA HIS A 246 -15.95 1.89 -5.94
C HIS A 246 -16.87 1.21 -4.92
N LYS A 247 -16.27 0.70 -3.86
CA LYS A 247 -16.95 0.22 -2.67
C LYS A 247 -16.43 0.96 -1.46
N TYR A 248 -17.29 1.69 -0.79
CA TYR A 248 -16.98 2.38 0.46
C TYR A 248 -17.63 1.67 1.64
N ILE A 249 -16.84 1.41 2.68
CA ILE A 249 -17.29 0.83 3.94
C ILE A 249 -16.82 1.72 5.08
N GLN A 250 -17.76 2.30 5.81
CA GLN A 250 -17.50 3.05 7.01
C GLN A 250 -18.02 2.27 8.22
N TYR A 251 -17.10 1.87 9.11
CA TYR A 251 -17.45 1.24 10.38
C TYR A 251 -17.66 2.30 11.47
N LEU A 252 -18.53 2.02 12.43
CA LEU A 252 -18.77 2.93 13.55
C LEU A 252 -17.54 2.99 14.46
N THR A 253 -16.93 1.84 14.74
CA THR A 253 -15.80 1.74 15.65
C THR A 253 -14.71 0.83 15.09
N GLY A 254 -13.47 1.08 15.52
CA GLY A 254 -12.28 0.31 15.08
C GLY A 254 -11.00 1.11 15.16
N GLY A 255 -11.11 2.44 15.26
CA GLY A 255 -9.96 3.34 15.36
C GLY A 255 -9.10 3.37 14.11
N HIS A 256 -7.79 3.49 14.32
CA HIS A 256 -6.77 3.62 13.28
C HIS A 256 -5.69 2.54 13.41
N GLY A 257 -5.02 2.18 12.30
CA GLY A 257 -3.85 1.30 12.34
C GLY A 257 -4.16 -0.18 12.62
N PHE A 258 -5.39 -0.64 12.33
CA PHE A 258 -5.75 -2.04 12.55
C PHE A 258 -5.14 -2.99 11.49
N GLY A 259 -4.81 -2.51 10.29
CA GLY A 259 -4.19 -3.31 9.23
C GLY A 259 -4.90 -4.65 9.01
N ALA A 260 -4.15 -5.74 8.88
CA ALA A 260 -4.69 -7.10 8.82
C ALA A 260 -4.66 -7.84 10.18
N SER A 261 -4.43 -7.13 11.28
CA SER A 261 -4.38 -7.72 12.61
C SER A 261 -5.68 -8.44 12.99
N ASP A 262 -5.56 -9.55 13.71
CA ASP A 262 -6.71 -10.27 14.28
C ASP A 262 -7.07 -9.78 15.67
N THR A 263 -6.27 -8.89 16.27
CA THR A 263 -6.46 -8.36 17.63
C THR A 263 -6.67 -6.85 17.69
N LYS A 264 -6.11 -6.06 16.76
CA LYS A 264 -6.34 -4.62 16.69
C LYS A 264 -7.69 -4.29 16.05
N GLY A 265 -8.27 -3.16 16.42
CA GLY A 265 -9.60 -2.74 16.00
C GLY A 265 -10.72 -3.59 16.62
N THR A 266 -11.94 -3.36 16.20
CA THR A 266 -13.12 -4.13 16.63
C THR A 266 -13.34 -5.36 15.76
N ALA A 267 -14.15 -6.32 16.24
CA ALA A 267 -14.55 -7.48 15.45
C ALA A 267 -15.29 -7.06 14.16
N GLU A 268 -16.05 -5.97 14.23
CA GLU A 268 -16.79 -5.41 13.09
C GLU A 268 -15.82 -4.86 12.04
N CYS A 269 -14.90 -3.96 12.40
CA CYS A 269 -13.98 -3.37 11.43
C CYS A 269 -13.04 -4.41 10.79
N ARG A 270 -12.67 -5.48 11.52
CA ARG A 270 -11.85 -6.56 10.95
C ARG A 270 -12.51 -7.33 9.81
N GLN A 271 -13.83 -7.18 9.63
CA GLN A 271 -14.57 -7.77 8.49
C GLN A 271 -14.17 -7.15 7.14
N TRP A 272 -13.50 -5.99 7.13
CA TRP A 272 -13.02 -5.38 5.90
C TRP A 272 -12.21 -6.35 5.03
N LYS A 273 -11.48 -7.28 5.67
CA LYS A 273 -10.69 -8.31 4.97
C LYS A 273 -11.58 -9.23 4.12
N ALA A 274 -12.67 -9.71 4.68
CA ALA A 274 -13.63 -10.56 3.98
C ALA A 274 -14.36 -9.78 2.87
N GLU A 275 -14.71 -8.53 3.14
CA GLU A 275 -15.37 -7.65 2.17
C GLU A 275 -14.44 -7.29 0.99
N PHE A 276 -13.15 -7.11 1.25
CA PHE A 276 -12.16 -6.91 0.20
C PHE A 276 -12.04 -8.16 -0.70
N LEU A 277 -11.97 -9.36 -0.11
CA LEU A 277 -11.88 -10.61 -0.89
C LEU A 277 -13.14 -10.87 -1.73
N LYS A 278 -14.31 -10.46 -1.27
CA LYS A 278 -15.54 -10.50 -2.08
C LYS A 278 -15.47 -9.51 -3.23
N TRP A 279 -15.04 -8.27 -2.93
CA TRP A 279 -14.97 -7.19 -3.91
C TRP A 279 -13.96 -7.48 -5.03
N ILE A 280 -12.76 -7.94 -4.70
CA ILE A 280 -11.74 -8.22 -5.72
C ILE A 280 -12.16 -9.33 -6.69
N LYS A 281 -12.91 -10.32 -6.21
CA LYS A 281 -13.46 -11.38 -7.07
C LYS A 281 -14.48 -10.85 -8.09
N MET A 282 -15.20 -9.77 -7.77
CA MET A 282 -16.16 -9.15 -8.70
C MET A 282 -15.46 -8.36 -9.82
N LEU A 283 -14.19 -8.01 -9.66
CA LEU A 283 -13.42 -7.32 -10.69
C LEU A 283 -13.01 -8.26 -11.84
N ASN A 284 -13.15 -9.59 -11.68
CA ASN A 284 -12.76 -10.61 -12.67
C ASN A 284 -11.32 -10.45 -13.17
N LEU A 285 -10.39 -10.20 -12.26
CA LEU A 285 -8.95 -10.01 -12.51
C LEU A 285 -8.21 -11.35 -12.42
#